data_0cf6aadca7437a336e8745510c3891ed
#
_entry.id   0cf6aadca7437a336e8745510c3891ed
#
_cell.length_a   1.000
_cell.length_b   1.000
_cell.length_c   1.000
_cell.angle_alpha   90.00
_cell.angle_beta   90.00
_cell.angle_gamma   90.00
#
_symmetry.space_group_name_H-M   'P 1'
#
loop_
_entity.id
_entity.type
_entity.pdbx_description
1 polymer ?
#
loop_
_entity_poly.entity_id
_entity_poly.type
_entity_poly.pdbx_seq_one_letter_code
_entity_poly.pdbx_strand_id
1 'polypeptide(L)'
;RRVAITSSIYPDPDTHIETVTYGSRGGAMRFLFTLLVGGGGRIVRPLKLLAAIARRPTAWLKLWLKPGWSERTIILLVMQTLDNAIALRARRRPGGGVTLETEQDPQRPIPSFIPIANKAARWFEKRTGGIAQSSTMEALFGVPTTAHILGGAVIGRDPEHGVVDANLRAFGYRNLLVCDGSTVPANPGVNPSLTITALAEHAMSAIPPKHADTGDALGAGSIEQAATASVRPTAEE
;
A
#
# COMPACT_ATOMS: atom_id res chain seq x y z
N ARG A 1 -21.29 2.17 3.58
CA ARG A 1 -20.23 3.20 3.58
C ARG A 1 -19.03 2.65 2.84
N ARG A 2 -18.30 3.51 2.14
CA ARG A 2 -17.12 3.16 1.34
C ARG A 2 -15.85 3.29 2.18
N VAL A 3 -14.78 2.58 1.81
CA VAL A 3 -13.43 2.79 2.35
C VAL A 3 -13.00 4.21 2.01
N ALA A 4 -12.41 4.92 2.96
CA ALA A 4 -11.91 6.27 2.74
C ALA A 4 -10.62 6.51 3.52
N ILE A 5 -9.67 7.17 2.87
CA ILE A 5 -8.53 7.82 3.51
C ILE A 5 -9.00 9.21 3.89
N THR A 6 -8.97 9.54 5.17
CA THR A 6 -9.60 10.75 5.69
C THR A 6 -8.61 11.80 6.17
N SER A 7 -7.40 11.42 6.53
CA SER A 7 -6.36 12.32 7.03
C SER A 7 -4.98 11.70 6.93
N SER A 8 -3.97 12.54 6.86
CA SER A 8 -2.57 12.13 6.86
C SER A 8 -1.76 12.96 7.85
N ILE A 9 -0.69 12.36 8.38
CA ILE A 9 0.28 13.03 9.25
C ILE A 9 1.70 12.62 8.84
N TYR A 10 2.64 13.52 9.04
CA TYR A 10 4.07 13.34 8.79
C TYR A 10 4.82 13.48 10.11
N PRO A 11 5.01 12.39 10.87
CA PRO A 11 5.64 12.46 12.19
C PRO A 11 7.14 12.71 12.12
N ASP A 12 7.77 12.40 10.99
CA ASP A 12 9.15 12.70 10.63
C ASP A 12 9.27 12.83 9.09
N PRO A 13 10.41 13.30 8.55
CA PRO A 13 10.58 13.53 7.11
C PRO A 13 10.39 12.28 6.25
N ASP A 14 10.68 11.11 6.80
CA ASP A 14 10.68 9.84 6.06
C ASP A 14 9.42 9.02 6.27
N THR A 15 8.48 9.47 7.11
CA THR A 15 7.29 8.71 7.48
C THR A 15 6.01 9.46 7.19
N HIS A 16 5.13 8.83 6.44
CA HIS A 16 3.77 9.26 6.15
C HIS A 16 2.78 8.26 6.75
N ILE A 17 1.82 8.73 7.53
CA ILE A 17 0.78 7.91 8.13
C ILE A 17 -0.59 8.40 7.69
N GLU A 18 -1.35 7.53 7.05
CA GLU A 18 -2.75 7.77 6.66
C GLU A 18 -3.71 6.97 7.54
N THR A 19 -4.90 7.52 7.75
CA THR A 19 -5.98 6.83 8.45
C THR A 19 -6.98 6.27 7.45
N VAL A 20 -7.28 4.97 7.58
CA VAL A 20 -8.26 4.27 6.74
C VAL A 20 -9.35 3.67 7.60
N THR A 21 -10.59 3.82 7.16
CA THR A 21 -11.76 3.19 7.78
C THR A 21 -12.47 2.29 6.79
N TYR A 22 -12.86 1.10 7.23
CA TYR A 22 -13.70 0.20 6.47
C TYR A 22 -15.16 0.33 6.90
N GLY A 23 -16.08 0.13 5.98
CA GLY A 23 -17.50 0.08 6.29
C GLY A 23 -17.92 -1.27 6.93
N SER A 24 -19.21 -1.46 7.14
CA SER A 24 -19.81 -2.62 7.82
C SER A 24 -19.42 -3.99 7.24
N ARG A 25 -19.00 -4.05 5.98
CA ARG A 25 -18.60 -5.31 5.31
C ARG A 25 -17.14 -5.73 5.57
N GLY A 26 -16.32 -4.89 6.23
CA GLY A 26 -14.91 -5.16 6.51
C GLY A 26 -14.63 -6.03 7.75
N GLY A 27 -15.63 -6.65 8.36
CA GLY A 27 -15.50 -7.35 9.64
C GLY A 27 -14.50 -8.52 9.64
N ALA A 28 -14.28 -9.19 8.50
CA ALA A 28 -13.31 -10.27 8.36
C ALA A 28 -11.84 -9.77 8.53
N MET A 29 -11.58 -8.50 8.32
CA MET A 29 -10.24 -7.91 8.51
C MET A 29 -9.73 -8.05 9.95
N ARG A 30 -10.60 -8.23 10.94
CA ARG A 30 -10.21 -8.44 12.34
C ARG A 30 -9.23 -9.60 12.54
N PHE A 31 -9.30 -10.64 11.69
CA PHE A 31 -8.40 -11.80 11.76
C PHE A 31 -6.95 -11.46 11.41
N LEU A 32 -6.71 -10.33 10.76
CA LEU A 32 -5.39 -9.82 10.43
C LEU A 32 -4.75 -9.00 11.58
N PHE A 33 -5.48 -8.76 12.67
CA PHE A 33 -5.02 -7.90 13.76
C PHE A 33 -5.08 -8.57 15.12
N THR A 34 -4.15 -8.17 15.99
CA THR A 34 -4.06 -8.59 17.40
C THR A 34 -3.63 -7.41 18.26
N LEU A 35 -3.44 -7.62 19.58
CA LEU A 35 -2.94 -6.57 20.46
C LEU A 35 -1.58 -6.03 19.96
N LEU A 36 -1.35 -4.75 20.16
CA LEU A 36 -0.12 -4.08 19.76
C LEU A 36 1.10 -4.67 20.46
N VAL A 37 2.08 -5.11 19.67
CA VAL A 37 3.35 -5.68 20.12
C VAL A 37 4.49 -4.75 19.72
N GLY A 38 5.45 -4.56 20.62
CA GLY A 38 6.67 -3.81 20.33
C GLY A 38 7.68 -4.60 19.50
N GLY A 39 8.77 -3.93 19.11
CA GLY A 39 9.86 -4.53 18.37
C GLY A 39 10.51 -5.72 19.09
N GLY A 40 11.27 -6.50 18.31
CA GLY A 40 11.99 -7.70 18.75
C GLY A 40 12.13 -8.70 17.62
N GLY A 41 12.99 -9.69 17.81
CA GLY A 41 13.15 -10.78 16.84
C GLY A 41 11.93 -11.71 16.78
N ARG A 42 11.99 -12.68 15.84
CA ARG A 42 10.91 -13.65 15.57
C ARG A 42 10.44 -14.45 16.79
N ILE A 43 11.29 -14.64 17.81
CA ILE A 43 10.95 -15.34 19.05
C ILE A 43 10.40 -14.38 20.10
N VAL A 44 10.99 -13.20 20.22
CA VAL A 44 10.66 -12.22 21.25
C VAL A 44 9.26 -11.61 21.06
N ARG A 45 8.83 -11.38 19.84
CA ARG A 45 7.53 -10.77 19.56
C ARG A 45 6.34 -11.65 19.91
N PRO A 46 6.32 -12.97 19.57
CA PRO A 46 5.27 -13.87 20.05
C PRO A 46 5.20 -13.94 21.59
N LEU A 47 6.33 -13.96 22.29
CA LEU A 47 6.37 -13.94 23.76
C LEU A 47 5.79 -12.63 24.32
N LYS A 48 6.13 -11.49 23.70
CA LYS A 48 5.51 -10.19 24.04
C LYS A 48 4.01 -10.19 23.80
N LEU A 49 3.53 -10.85 22.72
CA LEU A 49 2.11 -10.98 22.45
C LEU A 49 1.41 -11.79 23.53
N LEU A 50 1.94 -12.95 23.90
CA LEU A 50 1.40 -13.77 24.99
C LEU A 50 1.34 -12.98 26.30
N ALA A 51 2.42 -12.25 26.63
CA ALA A 51 2.44 -11.39 27.81
C ALA A 51 1.41 -10.24 27.72
N ALA A 52 1.19 -9.67 26.53
CA ALA A 52 0.17 -8.64 26.34
C ALA A 52 -1.25 -9.19 26.52
N ILE A 53 -1.51 -10.38 26.00
CA ILE A 53 -2.79 -11.10 26.19
C ILE A 53 -3.01 -11.41 27.67
N ALA A 54 -2.01 -11.95 28.35
CA ALA A 54 -2.10 -12.27 29.79
C ALA A 54 -2.37 -11.02 30.66
N ARG A 55 -1.77 -9.87 30.30
CA ARG A 55 -2.00 -8.61 31.02
C ARG A 55 -3.32 -7.94 30.70
N ARG A 56 -3.87 -8.18 29.50
CA ARG A 56 -5.10 -7.51 28.99
C ARG A 56 -6.06 -8.50 28.32
N PRO A 57 -6.48 -9.59 29.02
CA PRO A 57 -7.31 -10.64 28.41
C PRO A 57 -8.66 -10.11 27.91
N THR A 58 -9.27 -9.18 28.65
CA THR A 58 -10.54 -8.57 28.26
C THR A 58 -10.43 -7.70 27.01
N ALA A 59 -9.30 -7.00 26.84
CA ALA A 59 -9.05 -6.23 25.63
C ALA A 59 -8.89 -7.16 24.41
N TRP A 60 -8.14 -8.24 24.55
CA TRP A 60 -7.97 -9.25 23.50
C TRP A 60 -9.30 -9.90 23.12
N LEU A 61 -10.11 -10.33 24.10
CA LEU A 61 -11.45 -10.89 23.84
C LEU A 61 -12.37 -9.88 23.14
N LYS A 62 -12.31 -8.60 23.49
CA LYS A 62 -13.09 -7.55 22.82
C LYS A 62 -12.76 -7.43 21.33
N LEU A 63 -11.52 -7.64 20.91
CA LEU A 63 -11.14 -7.61 19.49
C LEU A 63 -11.86 -8.69 18.69
N TRP A 64 -12.06 -9.87 19.28
CA TRP A 64 -12.62 -11.04 18.61
C TRP A 64 -14.14 -11.17 18.76
N LEU A 65 -14.66 -10.86 19.90
CA LEU A 65 -16.07 -11.12 20.23
C LEU A 65 -16.99 -9.93 19.93
N LYS A 66 -16.47 -8.70 19.95
CA LYS A 66 -17.32 -7.52 19.77
C LYS A 66 -17.72 -7.35 18.30
N PRO A 67 -19.04 -7.27 17.98
CA PRO A 67 -19.50 -7.07 16.61
C PRO A 67 -19.15 -5.64 16.12
N GLY A 68 -19.13 -5.45 14.78
CA GLY A 68 -18.86 -4.15 14.17
C GLY A 68 -17.40 -3.70 14.30
N TRP A 69 -16.46 -4.63 14.27
CA TRP A 69 -15.02 -4.33 14.37
C TRP A 69 -14.59 -3.28 13.34
N SER A 70 -14.96 -3.45 12.08
CA SER A 70 -14.56 -2.56 10.98
C SER A 70 -15.13 -1.13 11.09
N GLU A 71 -16.28 -0.98 11.73
CA GLU A 71 -16.92 0.33 11.94
C GLU A 71 -16.31 1.10 13.12
N ARG A 72 -15.57 0.41 13.98
CA ARG A 72 -14.98 0.93 15.22
C ARG A 72 -13.46 0.94 15.19
N THR A 73 -12.86 0.55 14.07
CA THR A 73 -11.41 0.45 13.92
C THR A 73 -10.94 1.44 12.87
N ILE A 74 -9.89 2.16 13.23
CA ILE A 74 -9.11 2.99 12.32
C ILE A 74 -7.82 2.23 12.05
N ILE A 75 -7.50 2.00 10.79
CA ILE A 75 -6.24 1.39 10.37
C ILE A 75 -5.26 2.53 10.07
N LEU A 76 -4.08 2.46 10.62
CA LEU A 76 -2.97 3.36 10.32
C LEU A 76 -2.12 2.70 9.22
N LEU A 77 -2.14 3.27 8.02
CA LEU A 77 -1.23 2.92 6.95
C LEU A 77 0.04 3.73 7.15
N VAL A 78 1.12 3.04 7.46
CA VAL A 78 2.42 3.67 7.72
C VAL A 78 3.34 3.39 6.54
N MET A 79 3.72 4.43 5.84
CA MET A 79 4.60 4.39 4.67
C MET A 79 5.90 5.11 5.00
N GLN A 80 7.02 4.53 4.59
CA GLN A 80 8.34 5.12 4.78
C GLN A 80 9.09 5.21 3.46
N THR A 81 9.77 6.33 3.25
CA THR A 81 10.66 6.58 2.10
C THR A 81 12.03 5.98 2.36
N LEU A 82 12.09 4.66 2.43
CA LEU A 82 13.36 3.95 2.61
C LEU A 82 13.83 3.38 1.27
N ASP A 83 15.13 3.47 1.02
CA ASP A 83 15.76 2.83 -0.14
C ASP A 83 15.97 1.33 0.14
N ASN A 84 14.88 0.58 0.07
CA ASN A 84 14.88 -0.87 0.21
C ASN A 84 14.09 -1.53 -0.94
N ALA A 85 14.46 -2.75 -1.26
CA ALA A 85 13.84 -3.50 -2.34
C ALA A 85 13.76 -4.99 -2.02
N ILE A 86 12.78 -5.66 -2.65
CA ILE A 86 12.66 -7.12 -2.70
C ILE A 86 12.88 -7.55 -4.15
N ALA A 87 13.79 -8.48 -4.37
CA ALA A 87 13.90 -9.19 -5.64
C ALA A 87 12.98 -10.41 -5.65
N LEU A 88 12.38 -10.70 -6.79
CA LEU A 88 11.67 -11.95 -7.05
C LEU A 88 12.56 -12.86 -7.89
N ARG A 89 12.85 -14.05 -7.39
CA ARG A 89 13.61 -15.06 -8.11
C ARG A 89 12.75 -16.26 -8.47
N ALA A 90 12.83 -16.66 -9.73
CA ALA A 90 12.22 -17.90 -10.21
C ALA A 90 13.09 -19.09 -9.84
N ARG A 91 12.56 -20.02 -9.06
CA ARG A 91 13.24 -21.27 -8.69
C ARG A 91 12.52 -22.48 -9.27
N ARG A 92 13.26 -23.35 -9.96
CA ARG A 92 12.71 -24.62 -10.45
C ARG A 92 12.56 -25.60 -9.28
N ARG A 93 11.41 -26.25 -9.20
CA ARG A 93 11.15 -27.30 -8.20
C ARG A 93 11.72 -28.64 -8.68
N PRO A 94 12.26 -29.49 -7.77
CA PRO A 94 12.46 -30.91 -8.06
C PRO A 94 11.11 -31.52 -8.43
N GLY A 95 11.00 -32.12 -9.62
CA GLY A 95 9.71 -32.66 -10.12
C GLY A 95 8.95 -31.76 -11.10
N GLY A 96 9.50 -30.61 -11.45
CA GLY A 96 8.94 -29.67 -12.44
C GLY A 96 8.16 -28.51 -11.83
N GLY A 97 7.93 -27.48 -12.64
CA GLY A 97 7.28 -26.24 -12.20
C GLY A 97 8.28 -25.18 -11.68
N VAL A 98 7.75 -23.96 -11.54
CA VAL A 98 8.51 -22.79 -11.07
C VAL A 98 7.82 -22.20 -9.86
N THR A 99 8.61 -21.82 -8.85
CA THR A 99 8.17 -21.05 -7.69
C THR A 99 8.86 -19.69 -7.71
N LEU A 100 8.14 -18.64 -7.39
CA LEU A 100 8.73 -17.34 -7.12
C LEU A 100 9.10 -17.27 -5.62
N GLU A 101 10.35 -16.95 -5.36
CA GLU A 101 10.88 -16.72 -4.01
C GLU A 101 11.27 -15.25 -3.87
N THR A 102 11.03 -14.68 -2.70
CA THR A 102 11.47 -13.32 -2.38
C THR A 102 12.86 -13.33 -1.80
N GLU A 103 13.71 -12.44 -2.27
CA GLU A 103 15.06 -12.22 -1.76
C GLU A 103 15.18 -10.75 -1.31
N GLN A 104 15.66 -10.54 -0.08
CA GLN A 104 15.94 -9.20 0.43
C GLN A 104 17.41 -8.85 0.20
N ASP A 105 17.65 -7.58 -0.09
CA ASP A 105 19.02 -7.04 -0.07
C ASP A 105 19.54 -7.02 1.38
N PRO A 106 20.62 -7.76 1.70
CA PRO A 106 21.17 -7.79 3.05
C PRO A 106 21.69 -6.42 3.53
N GLN A 107 22.05 -5.53 2.60
CA GLN A 107 22.55 -4.19 2.91
C GLN A 107 21.41 -3.20 3.17
N ARG A 108 20.23 -3.47 2.59
CA ARG A 108 19.04 -2.62 2.68
C ARG A 108 17.79 -3.43 3.02
N PRO A 109 17.77 -4.10 4.20
CA PRO A 109 16.69 -4.99 4.56
C PRO A 109 15.40 -4.20 4.83
N ILE A 110 14.25 -4.80 4.50
CA ILE A 110 12.96 -4.24 4.83
C ILE A 110 12.75 -4.34 6.35
N PRO A 111 12.40 -3.23 7.02
CA PRO A 111 12.16 -3.25 8.45
C PRO A 111 10.93 -4.10 8.78
N SER A 112 11.08 -5.07 9.67
CA SER A 112 9.96 -5.84 10.21
C SER A 112 9.23 -5.14 11.36
N PHE A 113 9.70 -3.96 11.77
CA PHE A 113 9.15 -3.15 12.84
C PHE A 113 9.42 -1.66 12.59
N ILE A 114 8.38 -0.85 12.69
CA ILE A 114 8.44 0.60 12.51
C ILE A 114 8.08 1.27 13.85
N PRO A 115 9.07 1.79 14.60
CA PRO A 115 8.84 2.34 15.95
C PRO A 115 7.84 3.48 16.01
N ILE A 116 7.85 4.36 15.01
CA ILE A 116 6.95 5.51 14.94
C ILE A 116 5.48 5.07 14.78
N ALA A 117 5.24 3.96 14.06
CA ALA A 117 3.90 3.37 13.94
C ALA A 117 3.33 2.97 15.31
N ASN A 118 4.16 2.34 16.15
CA ASN A 118 3.77 1.97 17.50
C ASN A 118 3.52 3.19 18.39
N LYS A 119 4.33 4.23 18.26
CA LYS A 119 4.10 5.50 18.99
C LYS A 119 2.77 6.13 18.58
N ALA A 120 2.47 6.20 17.30
CA ALA A 120 1.20 6.70 16.77
C ALA A 120 0.01 5.86 17.31
N ALA A 121 0.07 4.54 17.20
CA ALA A 121 -0.99 3.65 17.70
C ALA A 121 -1.24 3.82 19.20
N ARG A 122 -0.18 3.97 20.01
CA ARG A 122 -0.28 4.25 21.46
C ARG A 122 -0.86 5.64 21.74
N TRP A 123 -0.52 6.63 20.95
CA TRP A 123 -1.08 7.96 21.07
C TRP A 123 -2.59 7.95 20.82
N PHE A 124 -3.04 7.27 19.74
CA PHE A 124 -4.47 7.09 19.46
C PHE A 124 -5.17 6.31 20.60
N GLU A 125 -4.58 5.23 21.10
CA GLU A 125 -5.13 4.46 22.21
C GLU A 125 -5.42 5.36 23.43
N LYS A 126 -4.45 6.21 23.81
CA LYS A 126 -4.60 7.13 24.94
C LYS A 126 -5.68 8.19 24.71
N ARG A 127 -5.81 8.70 23.49
CA ARG A 127 -6.74 9.79 23.17
C ARG A 127 -8.17 9.30 22.99
N THR A 128 -8.36 8.09 22.53
CA THR A 128 -9.69 7.54 22.20
C THR A 128 -10.22 6.55 23.22
N GLY A 129 -9.40 6.08 24.16
CA GLY A 129 -9.74 4.97 25.04
C GLY A 129 -9.86 3.62 24.29
N GLY A 130 -9.36 3.56 23.06
CA GLY A 130 -9.40 2.39 22.20
C GLY A 130 -8.42 1.29 22.60
N ILE A 131 -8.19 0.34 21.71
CA ILE A 131 -7.23 -0.75 21.85
C ILE A 131 -6.25 -0.67 20.70
N ALA A 132 -4.99 -0.37 20.98
CA ALA A 132 -3.95 -0.37 19.96
C ALA A 132 -3.68 -1.79 19.48
N GLN A 133 -3.56 -1.95 18.16
CA GLN A 133 -3.42 -3.22 17.47
C GLN A 133 -2.21 -3.22 16.55
N SER A 134 -1.69 -4.41 16.23
CA SER A 134 -0.70 -4.64 15.18
C SER A 134 -1.14 -5.80 14.28
N SER A 135 -0.52 -5.91 13.11
CA SER A 135 -0.72 -7.06 12.23
C SER A 135 -0.38 -8.36 12.96
N THR A 136 -1.23 -9.38 12.83
CA THR A 136 -1.01 -10.73 13.38
C THR A 136 0.24 -11.37 12.75
N MET A 137 0.44 -11.21 11.45
CA MET A 137 1.61 -11.72 10.73
C MET A 137 2.91 -11.11 11.26
N GLU A 138 2.87 -9.81 11.50
CA GLU A 138 4.00 -9.09 12.07
C GLU A 138 4.26 -9.51 13.53
N ALA A 139 3.20 -9.64 14.35
CA ALA A 139 3.32 -9.99 15.77
C ALA A 139 3.80 -11.41 16.01
N LEU A 140 3.38 -12.38 15.17
CA LEU A 140 3.71 -13.80 15.34
C LEU A 140 4.96 -14.21 14.57
N PHE A 141 5.12 -13.72 13.35
CA PHE A 141 6.16 -14.22 12.44
C PHE A 141 7.25 -13.19 12.13
N GLY A 142 7.07 -11.93 12.57
CA GLY A 142 7.99 -10.85 12.22
C GLY A 142 8.03 -10.55 10.72
N VAL A 143 6.93 -10.86 10.01
CA VAL A 143 6.80 -10.64 8.57
C VAL A 143 6.11 -9.30 8.34
N PRO A 144 6.79 -8.33 7.71
CA PRO A 144 6.16 -7.09 7.32
C PRO A 144 5.09 -7.36 6.25
N THR A 145 4.00 -6.61 6.31
CA THR A 145 2.92 -6.69 5.33
C THR A 145 2.79 -5.35 4.60
N THR A 146 2.61 -5.41 3.29
CA THR A 146 2.36 -4.23 2.47
C THR A 146 1.12 -4.45 1.60
N ALA A 147 0.40 -3.37 1.31
CA ALA A 147 -0.67 -3.36 0.32
C ALA A 147 -0.19 -2.83 -1.05
N HIS A 148 1.02 -2.27 -1.11
CA HIS A 148 1.54 -1.59 -2.29
C HIS A 148 2.87 -2.24 -2.70
N ILE A 149 2.81 -3.08 -3.72
CA ILE A 149 3.99 -3.68 -4.35
C ILE A 149 4.30 -2.85 -5.58
N LEU A 150 5.44 -2.17 -5.59
CA LEU A 150 5.88 -1.28 -6.65
C LEU A 150 7.13 -1.84 -7.33
N GLY A 151 7.31 -1.51 -8.61
CA GLY A 151 8.47 -1.94 -9.38
C GLY A 151 8.38 -3.37 -9.89
N GLY A 152 9.38 -3.77 -10.67
CA GLY A 152 9.45 -5.09 -11.34
C GLY A 152 9.18 -5.05 -12.83
N ALA A 153 8.31 -4.14 -13.33
CA ALA A 153 8.09 -3.88 -14.75
C ALA A 153 8.24 -2.39 -15.05
N VAL A 154 9.35 -1.81 -14.63
CA VAL A 154 9.57 -0.37 -14.67
C VAL A 154 9.63 0.19 -16.09
N ILE A 155 9.21 1.45 -16.20
CA ILE A 155 9.30 2.22 -17.44
C ILE A 155 10.78 2.47 -17.78
N GLY A 156 11.15 2.20 -19.03
CA GLY A 156 12.48 2.47 -19.56
C GLY A 156 12.44 3.08 -20.95
N ARG A 157 13.57 3.63 -21.38
CA ARG A 157 13.73 4.16 -22.75
C ARG A 157 13.88 3.05 -23.80
N ASP A 158 14.35 1.88 -23.37
CA ASP A 158 14.63 0.70 -24.19
C ASP A 158 14.59 -0.58 -23.33
N PRO A 159 14.66 -1.79 -23.93
CA PRO A 159 14.59 -3.06 -23.19
C PRO A 159 15.76 -3.32 -22.22
N GLU A 160 16.88 -2.59 -22.35
CA GLU A 160 18.03 -2.71 -21.43
C GLU A 160 17.79 -1.91 -20.14
N HIS A 161 16.93 -0.89 -20.19
CA HIS A 161 16.69 0.04 -19.08
C HIS A 161 15.30 -0.09 -18.46
N GLY A 162 14.41 -0.93 -19.01
CA GLY A 162 13.08 -1.15 -18.48
C GLY A 162 12.34 -2.31 -19.14
N VAL A 163 11.13 -2.56 -18.65
CA VAL A 163 10.27 -3.63 -19.16
C VAL A 163 9.18 -3.08 -20.07
N VAL A 164 8.76 -1.84 -19.84
CA VAL A 164 7.72 -1.15 -20.61
C VAL A 164 8.22 0.21 -21.08
N ASP A 165 7.66 0.68 -22.20
CA ASP A 165 7.87 2.05 -22.71
C ASP A 165 7.05 3.09 -21.91
N ALA A 166 7.14 4.37 -22.33
CA ALA A 166 6.40 5.47 -21.71
C ALA A 166 4.86 5.35 -21.85
N ASN A 167 4.37 4.52 -22.78
CA ASN A 167 2.94 4.22 -22.95
C ASN A 167 2.54 2.91 -22.24
N LEU A 168 3.40 2.40 -21.36
CA LEU A 168 3.24 1.16 -20.61
C LEU A 168 3.12 -0.11 -21.46
N ARG A 169 3.62 -0.08 -22.71
CA ARG A 169 3.68 -1.24 -23.60
C ARG A 169 4.95 -2.04 -23.29
N ALA A 170 4.79 -3.35 -23.11
CA ALA A 170 5.93 -4.23 -22.88
C ALA A 170 6.80 -4.30 -24.14
N PHE A 171 8.12 -4.09 -23.98
CA PHE A 171 9.06 -4.20 -25.09
C PHE A 171 9.00 -5.59 -25.72
N GLY A 172 9.02 -5.64 -27.06
CA GLY A 172 8.91 -6.88 -27.83
C GLY A 172 7.48 -7.43 -28.00
N TYR A 173 6.48 -6.81 -27.38
CA TYR A 173 5.07 -7.24 -27.47
C TYR A 173 4.18 -6.14 -28.01
N ARG A 174 3.38 -6.43 -29.03
CA ARG A 174 2.48 -5.42 -29.65
C ARG A 174 1.23 -5.12 -28.82
N ASN A 175 0.69 -6.11 -28.11
CA ASN A 175 -0.62 -6.05 -27.46
C ASN A 175 -0.54 -6.35 -25.96
N LEU A 176 0.61 -6.12 -25.33
CA LEU A 176 0.79 -6.31 -23.90
C LEU A 176 1.08 -4.97 -23.23
N LEU A 177 0.19 -4.59 -22.31
CA LEU A 177 0.34 -3.43 -21.45
C LEU A 177 0.46 -3.89 -20.00
N VAL A 178 1.25 -3.17 -19.22
CA VAL A 178 1.34 -3.36 -17.77
C VAL A 178 0.87 -2.06 -17.12
N CYS A 179 -0.31 -2.09 -16.47
CA CYS A 179 -1.02 -0.91 -15.98
C CYS A 179 -1.28 -0.98 -14.47
N ASP A 180 -0.29 -1.45 -13.71
CA ASP A 180 -0.38 -1.57 -12.26
C ASP A 180 0.86 -1.00 -11.54
N GLY A 181 0.95 -1.20 -10.25
CA GLY A 181 2.06 -0.68 -9.44
C GLY A 181 3.44 -1.17 -9.84
N SER A 182 3.55 -2.25 -10.64
CA SER A 182 4.83 -2.77 -11.10
C SER A 182 5.56 -1.81 -12.05
N THR A 183 4.85 -0.90 -12.69
CA THR A 183 5.44 0.13 -13.58
C THR A 183 6.02 1.32 -12.82
N VAL A 184 5.68 1.51 -11.56
CA VAL A 184 6.18 2.62 -10.72
C VAL A 184 7.62 2.32 -10.31
N PRO A 185 8.62 3.11 -10.75
CA PRO A 185 10.04 2.75 -10.60
C PRO A 185 10.61 2.99 -9.21
N ALA A 186 9.95 3.81 -8.40
CA ALA A 186 10.45 4.20 -7.07
C ALA A 186 9.31 4.42 -6.09
N ASN A 187 9.64 4.40 -4.80
CA ASN A 187 8.70 4.71 -3.73
C ASN A 187 8.32 6.21 -3.78
N PRO A 188 7.05 6.58 -4.02
CA PRO A 188 6.63 7.99 -4.09
C PRO A 188 6.55 8.68 -2.72
N GLY A 189 6.81 7.99 -1.61
CA GLY A 189 6.72 8.53 -0.25
C GLY A 189 5.30 8.78 0.26
N VAL A 190 4.30 8.49 -0.57
CA VAL A 190 2.87 8.63 -0.27
C VAL A 190 2.12 7.41 -0.79
N ASN A 191 0.81 7.34 -0.52
CA ASN A 191 -0.03 6.28 -1.08
C ASN A 191 0.02 6.29 -2.63
N PRO A 192 0.43 5.20 -3.28
CA PRO A 192 0.67 5.18 -4.72
C PRO A 192 -0.60 5.02 -5.57
N SER A 193 -1.78 4.90 -4.97
CA SER A 193 -3.03 4.62 -5.69
C SER A 193 -3.32 5.64 -6.79
N LEU A 194 -3.10 6.94 -6.52
CA LEU A 194 -3.31 7.99 -7.50
C LEU A 194 -2.29 7.90 -8.64
N THR A 195 -1.02 7.66 -8.32
CA THR A 195 0.05 7.48 -9.30
C THR A 195 -0.24 6.30 -10.22
N ILE A 196 -0.63 5.15 -9.66
CA ILE A 196 -0.97 3.95 -10.41
C ILE A 196 -2.16 4.20 -11.33
N THR A 197 -3.20 4.86 -10.83
CA THR A 197 -4.39 5.20 -11.62
C THR A 197 -4.05 6.14 -12.77
N ALA A 198 -3.28 7.19 -12.52
CA ALA A 198 -2.88 8.16 -13.54
C ALA A 198 -2.05 7.50 -14.66
N LEU A 199 -1.11 6.60 -14.30
CA LEU A 199 -0.34 5.84 -15.28
C LEU A 199 -1.24 4.89 -16.10
N ALA A 200 -2.19 4.23 -15.46
CA ALA A 200 -3.15 3.36 -16.16
C ALA A 200 -4.05 4.14 -17.11
N GLU A 201 -4.56 5.29 -16.70
CA GLU A 201 -5.37 6.17 -17.56
C GLU A 201 -4.55 6.72 -18.75
N HIS A 202 -3.28 7.10 -18.49
CA HIS A 202 -2.37 7.50 -19.56
C HIS A 202 -2.19 6.38 -20.60
N ALA A 203 -1.94 5.15 -20.18
CA ALA A 203 -1.82 4.02 -21.11
C ALA A 203 -3.12 3.77 -21.88
N MET A 204 -4.27 3.85 -21.21
CA MET A 204 -5.57 3.65 -21.83
C MET A 204 -5.92 4.75 -22.84
N SER A 205 -5.48 6.00 -22.62
CA SER A 205 -5.73 7.10 -23.57
C SER A 205 -5.06 6.89 -24.94
N ALA A 206 -4.02 6.07 -25.01
CA ALA A 206 -3.34 5.71 -26.24
C ALA A 206 -4.03 4.56 -27.02
N ILE A 207 -5.10 3.97 -26.48
CA ILE A 207 -5.87 2.90 -27.12
C ILE A 207 -7.08 3.50 -27.82
N PRO A 208 -7.22 3.35 -29.15
CA PRO A 208 -8.39 3.88 -29.86
C PRO A 208 -9.67 3.16 -29.40
N PRO A 209 -10.81 3.86 -29.34
CA PRO A 209 -12.09 3.27 -28.97
C PRO A 209 -12.47 2.18 -29.97
N LYS A 210 -13.14 1.13 -29.49
CA LYS A 210 -13.52 -0.05 -30.29
C LYS A 210 -14.40 0.26 -31.48
N HIS A 211 -15.18 1.35 -31.43
CA HIS A 211 -16.01 1.88 -32.50
C HIS A 211 -15.70 3.36 -32.63
N ALA A 212 -14.71 3.71 -33.43
CA ALA A 212 -14.67 5.02 -34.03
C ALA A 212 -15.69 5.02 -35.21
N ASP A 213 -16.99 4.83 -34.90
CA ASP A 213 -18.03 5.14 -35.87
C ASP A 213 -18.03 6.65 -36.05
N THR A 214 -17.81 7.03 -37.26
CA THR A 214 -17.88 8.36 -37.84
C THR A 214 -19.22 9.02 -37.49
N GLY A 215 -19.28 9.75 -36.38
CA GLY A 215 -20.43 10.58 -36.05
C GLY A 215 -20.78 10.62 -34.56
N ASP A 216 -19.89 11.11 -33.75
CA ASP A 216 -20.21 12.05 -32.66
C ASP A 216 -18.92 12.45 -31.95
N ALA A 217 -18.40 13.58 -32.36
CA ALA A 217 -17.35 14.29 -31.64
C ALA A 217 -17.95 14.94 -30.39
N LEU A 218 -18.29 14.13 -29.40
CA LEU A 218 -18.67 14.60 -28.08
C LEU A 218 -17.59 14.16 -27.07
N GLY A 219 -16.68 15.05 -26.72
CA GLY A 219 -15.89 14.87 -25.51
C GLY A 219 -14.43 15.28 -25.50
N ALA A 220 -13.83 15.71 -26.63
CA ALA A 220 -12.43 16.19 -26.60
C ALA A 220 -12.26 17.60 -25.99
N GLY A 221 -13.37 18.34 -25.81
CA GLY A 221 -13.33 19.72 -25.30
C GLY A 221 -13.42 19.87 -23.78
N SER A 222 -13.79 18.82 -23.03
CA SER A 222 -14.11 18.96 -21.62
C SER A 222 -12.91 18.76 -20.67
N ILE A 223 -11.86 18.09 -21.12
CA ILE A 223 -10.67 17.85 -20.27
C ILE A 223 -9.71 19.04 -20.32
N GLU A 224 -9.59 19.71 -21.46
CA GLU A 224 -8.72 20.89 -21.60
C GLU A 224 -9.27 22.11 -20.86
N GLN A 225 -10.60 22.24 -20.72
CA GLN A 225 -11.24 23.30 -19.93
C GLN A 225 -11.15 23.09 -18.41
N ALA A 226 -11.06 21.86 -17.94
CA ALA A 226 -10.88 21.57 -16.52
C ALA A 226 -9.44 21.83 -16.04
N ALA A 227 -8.45 21.64 -16.90
CA ALA A 227 -7.04 21.87 -16.57
C ALA A 227 -6.70 23.37 -16.47
N THR A 228 -7.39 24.22 -17.21
CA THR A 228 -7.16 25.68 -17.20
C THR A 228 -7.91 26.42 -16.09
N ALA A 229 -8.91 25.79 -15.47
CA ALA A 229 -9.72 26.41 -14.41
C ALA A 229 -9.10 26.31 -12.99
N SER A 230 -8.05 25.53 -12.79
CA SER A 230 -7.50 25.25 -11.45
C SER A 230 -6.25 26.06 -11.06
N VAL A 231 -5.77 26.96 -11.91
CA VAL A 231 -4.62 27.81 -11.59
C VAL A 231 -5.07 29.29 -11.57
N ARG A 232 -5.71 29.70 -10.46
CA ARG A 232 -5.73 31.12 -10.09
C ARG A 232 -4.68 31.33 -9.02
N PRO A 233 -3.69 32.21 -9.20
CA PRO A 233 -2.82 32.63 -8.12
C PRO A 233 -3.65 33.46 -7.14
N THR A 234 -3.63 33.09 -5.85
CA THR A 234 -4.09 33.97 -4.78
C THR A 234 -3.16 35.17 -4.73
N ALA A 235 -3.69 36.35 -5.08
CA ALA A 235 -3.03 37.62 -4.86
C ALA A 235 -2.87 37.85 -3.36
N GLU A 236 -1.69 38.35 -3.01
CA GLU A 236 -1.30 38.84 -1.70
C GLU A 236 -2.25 39.96 -1.21
N GLU A 237 -2.68 39.86 0.05
CA GLU A 237 -2.77 40.98 1.00
C GLU A 237 -2.51 40.44 2.42
#